data_c270f71489fc130a39e339fdf5f47ad9
#
_entry.id   c270f71489fc130a39e339fdf5f47ad9
#
_cell.length_a   1.000
_cell.length_b   1.000
_cell.length_c   1.000
_cell.angle_alpha   90.00
_cell.angle_beta   90.00
_cell.angle_gamma   90.00
#
_symmetry.space_group_name_H-M   'P 1'
#
loop_
_entity.id
_entity.type
_entity.pdbx_description
1 polymer ?
#
loop_
_entity_poly.entity_id
_entity_poly.type
_entity_poly.pdbx_seq_one_letter_code
_entity_poly.pdbx_strand_id
1 'polypeptide(L)'
;MLNDILEIFRNSGKKTIVDVFGGSGKVLLNAEAKVKIYNDLNADVVDFFEEVRKNKESVLEKLNYTLNSRELFTRYKEITDDKTENVFRYFYRNMLSFNGDGKSYSYSSRRNKSTTITRMKEAIDTCYNDIKSWTIERLDFRDLIRRYDSEGTFFYLDPPYHNIKGLYEYELTDQDYIEMKALLDEIKGKYLLNINEDEFVR
;
A
#
# COMPACT_ATOMS: atom_id res chain seq x y z
N MET A 1 -0.20 15.37 6.94
CA MET A 1 -0.54 13.94 7.19
C MET A 1 0.67 13.02 7.14
N LEU A 2 1.36 12.76 5.97
CA LEU A 2 2.51 11.84 5.98
C LEU A 2 3.63 12.27 6.95
N ASN A 3 4.04 13.54 6.90
CA ASN A 3 5.08 14.06 7.78
C ASN A 3 4.70 13.92 9.27
N ASP A 4 3.44 14.13 9.61
CA ASP A 4 2.95 14.01 10.99
C ASP A 4 3.01 12.55 11.47
N ILE A 5 2.64 11.58 10.59
CA ILE A 5 2.76 10.15 10.87
C ILE A 5 4.22 9.78 11.15
N LEU A 6 5.13 10.22 10.29
CA LEU A 6 6.56 9.95 10.44
C LEU A 6 7.16 10.61 11.68
N GLU A 7 6.70 11.79 12.04
CA GLU A 7 7.10 12.48 13.25
C GLU A 7 6.61 11.75 14.51
N ILE A 8 5.35 11.32 14.54
CA ILE A 8 4.78 10.52 15.63
C ILE A 8 5.56 9.21 15.80
N PHE A 9 5.84 8.51 14.68
CA PHE A 9 6.67 7.31 14.71
C PHE A 9 8.06 7.60 15.30
N ARG A 10 8.76 8.62 14.82
CA ARG A 10 10.09 9.01 15.31
C ARG A 10 10.06 9.32 16.81
N ASN A 11 9.08 10.10 17.24
CA ASN A 11 8.90 10.48 18.65
C ASN A 11 8.45 9.32 19.54
N SER A 12 7.95 8.23 18.95
CA SER A 12 7.60 7.01 19.70
C SER A 12 8.83 6.30 20.29
N GLY A 13 10.01 6.50 19.71
CA GLY A 13 11.26 5.81 20.04
C GLY A 13 11.30 4.34 19.63
N LYS A 14 10.31 3.86 18.89
CA LYS A 14 10.24 2.47 18.44
C LYS A 14 11.16 2.23 17.24
N LYS A 15 11.59 0.98 17.07
CA LYS A 15 12.54 0.60 16.01
C LYS A 15 11.89 -0.24 14.91
N THR A 16 10.75 -0.84 15.21
CA THR A 16 9.93 -1.62 14.28
C THR A 16 8.69 -0.83 13.94
N ILE A 17 8.40 -0.70 12.66
CA ILE A 17 7.12 -0.16 12.17
C ILE A 17 6.38 -1.25 11.39
N VAL A 18 5.10 -1.42 11.71
CA VAL A 18 4.17 -2.34 11.02
C VAL A 18 3.09 -1.48 10.36
N ASP A 19 3.02 -1.53 9.03
CA ASP A 19 1.94 -0.91 8.26
C ASP A 19 0.86 -1.97 8.04
N VAL A 20 -0.23 -1.86 8.81
CA VAL A 20 -1.24 -2.93 8.95
C VAL A 20 -2.15 -3.01 7.73
N PHE A 21 -2.45 -1.87 7.11
CA PHE A 21 -3.22 -1.71 5.88
C PHE A 21 -2.39 -0.91 4.89
N GLY A 22 -1.35 -1.55 4.37
CA GLY A 22 -0.20 -0.87 3.77
C GLY A 22 -0.49 -0.15 2.45
N GLY A 23 -1.46 -0.63 1.66
CA GLY A 23 -1.81 -0.04 0.38
C GLY A 23 -0.58 0.27 -0.48
N SER A 24 -0.37 1.52 -0.82
CA SER A 24 0.79 1.95 -1.63
C SER A 24 2.16 1.84 -0.95
N GLY A 25 2.23 1.44 0.33
CA GLY A 25 3.46 1.38 1.11
C GLY A 25 4.10 2.73 1.42
N LYS A 26 3.37 3.82 1.20
CA LYS A 26 3.90 5.18 1.27
C LYS A 26 4.50 5.53 2.63
N VAL A 27 3.92 5.01 3.72
CA VAL A 27 4.44 5.24 5.07
C VAL A 27 5.78 4.54 5.23
N LEU A 28 5.88 3.27 4.88
CA LEU A 28 7.12 2.51 4.99
C LEU A 28 8.23 3.00 4.08
N LEU A 29 7.91 3.43 2.84
CA LEU A 29 8.86 4.01 1.90
C LEU A 29 9.54 5.27 2.45
N ASN A 30 8.90 5.98 3.38
CA ASN A 30 9.41 7.22 3.95
C ASN A 30 9.81 7.09 5.43
N ALA A 31 9.54 5.96 6.08
CA ALA A 31 9.89 5.75 7.48
C ALA A 31 11.36 5.35 7.64
N GLU A 32 12.04 5.98 8.59
CA GLU A 32 13.38 5.59 9.03
C GLU A 32 13.26 4.60 10.20
N ALA A 33 13.14 3.30 9.88
CA ALA A 33 12.98 2.24 10.85
C ALA A 33 14.02 1.14 10.67
N LYS A 34 14.41 0.47 11.76
CA LYS A 34 15.32 -0.68 11.70
C LYS A 34 14.65 -1.90 11.09
N VAL A 35 13.37 -2.09 11.38
CA VAL A 35 12.54 -3.19 10.85
C VAL A 35 11.27 -2.61 10.28
N LYS A 36 10.96 -2.95 9.03
CA LYS A 36 9.78 -2.52 8.30
C LYS A 36 8.94 -3.76 7.94
N ILE A 37 7.69 -3.78 8.38
CA ILE A 37 6.75 -4.86 8.11
C ILE A 37 5.56 -4.26 7.36
N TYR A 38 5.39 -4.72 6.13
CA TYR A 38 4.29 -4.35 5.25
C TYR A 38 3.23 -5.44 5.29
N ASN A 39 1.96 -5.06 5.37
CA ASN A 39 0.84 -5.98 5.24
C ASN A 39 -0.29 -5.36 4.44
N ASP A 40 -0.91 -6.15 3.59
CA ASP A 40 -2.18 -5.84 2.95
C ASP A 40 -2.91 -7.13 2.59
N LEU A 41 -4.24 -7.15 2.64
CA LEU A 41 -5.05 -8.31 2.19
C LEU A 41 -5.18 -8.34 0.67
N ASN A 42 -5.05 -7.20 -0.01
CA ASN A 42 -5.14 -7.11 -1.47
C ASN A 42 -3.95 -7.84 -2.12
N ALA A 43 -4.29 -8.94 -2.81
CA ALA A 43 -3.30 -9.76 -3.51
C ALA A 43 -2.51 -8.98 -4.55
N ASP A 44 -3.17 -8.10 -5.30
CA ASP A 44 -2.55 -7.37 -6.41
C ASP A 44 -1.42 -6.46 -5.92
N VAL A 45 -1.61 -5.83 -4.76
CA VAL A 45 -0.59 -4.94 -4.18
C VAL A 45 0.57 -5.72 -3.57
N VAL A 46 0.27 -6.84 -2.89
CA VAL A 46 1.31 -7.73 -2.35
C VAL A 46 2.12 -8.35 -3.48
N ASP A 47 1.45 -8.86 -4.50
CA ASP A 47 2.08 -9.41 -5.69
C ASP A 47 2.95 -8.37 -6.43
N PHE A 48 2.54 -7.10 -6.45
CA PHE A 48 3.36 -6.02 -7.00
C PHE A 48 4.70 -5.89 -6.27
N PHE A 49 4.69 -5.81 -4.94
CA PHE A 49 5.93 -5.69 -4.17
C PHE A 49 6.81 -6.93 -4.30
N GLU A 50 6.22 -8.13 -4.28
CA GLU A 50 6.96 -9.37 -4.49
C GLU A 50 7.61 -9.44 -5.87
N GLU A 51 6.86 -9.08 -6.92
CA GLU A 51 7.33 -9.16 -8.30
C GLU A 51 8.41 -8.12 -8.57
N VAL A 52 8.23 -6.88 -8.09
CA VAL A 52 9.28 -5.85 -8.16
C VAL A 52 10.55 -6.32 -7.46
N ARG A 53 10.45 -7.01 -6.33
CA ARG A 53 11.61 -7.55 -5.62
C ARG A 53 12.31 -8.67 -6.38
N LYS A 54 11.57 -9.55 -7.05
CA LYS A 54 12.09 -10.73 -7.77
C LYS A 54 12.55 -10.42 -9.19
N ASN A 55 11.75 -9.63 -9.92
CA ASN A 55 11.82 -9.48 -11.37
C ASN A 55 11.77 -8.01 -11.83
N LYS A 56 12.39 -7.09 -11.06
CA LYS A 56 12.38 -5.65 -11.35
C LYS A 56 12.65 -5.31 -12.81
N GLU A 57 13.67 -5.95 -13.38
CA GLU A 57 14.11 -5.66 -14.75
C GLU A 57 13.02 -5.99 -15.78
N SER A 58 12.31 -7.11 -15.60
CA SER A 58 11.17 -7.47 -16.45
C SER A 58 10.04 -6.43 -16.40
N VAL A 59 9.73 -5.91 -15.20
CA VAL A 59 8.71 -4.87 -15.02
C VAL A 59 9.16 -3.56 -15.69
N LEU A 60 10.43 -3.18 -15.53
CA LEU A 60 11.00 -1.99 -16.18
C LEU A 60 11.06 -2.12 -17.72
N GLU A 61 11.39 -3.31 -18.23
CA GLU A 61 11.42 -3.57 -19.66
C GLU A 61 10.05 -3.35 -20.30
N LYS A 62 8.98 -3.84 -19.68
CA LYS A 62 7.60 -3.61 -20.16
C LYS A 62 7.28 -2.10 -20.27
N LEU A 63 7.79 -1.27 -19.36
CA LEU A 63 7.62 0.19 -19.42
C LEU A 63 8.34 0.83 -20.62
N ASN A 64 9.43 0.24 -21.13
CA ASN A 64 10.15 0.79 -22.28
C ASN A 64 9.31 0.78 -23.56
N TYR A 65 8.41 -0.19 -23.69
CA TYR A 65 7.56 -0.39 -24.86
C TYR A 65 6.10 0.03 -24.65
N THR A 66 5.81 0.66 -23.50
CA THR A 66 4.44 1.03 -23.13
C THR A 66 4.17 2.50 -23.39
N LEU A 67 3.03 2.78 -23.99
CA LEU A 67 2.53 4.13 -24.22
C LEU A 67 1.53 4.55 -23.14
N ASN A 68 1.48 5.83 -22.83
CA ASN A 68 0.38 6.39 -22.04
C ASN A 68 -0.89 6.43 -22.90
N SER A 69 -1.77 5.46 -22.74
CA SER A 69 -2.95 5.23 -23.59
C SER A 69 -4.17 4.86 -22.77
N ARG A 70 -5.31 5.53 -23.05
CA ARG A 70 -6.61 5.16 -22.49
C ARG A 70 -7.05 3.76 -22.96
N GLU A 71 -6.75 3.41 -24.21
CA GLU A 71 -7.07 2.09 -24.74
C GLU A 71 -6.31 0.98 -24.00
N LEU A 72 -4.98 1.17 -23.80
CA LEU A 72 -4.19 0.24 -22.99
C LEU A 72 -4.69 0.14 -21.56
N PHE A 73 -5.04 1.27 -20.94
CA PHE A 73 -5.61 1.29 -19.60
C PHE A 73 -6.89 0.43 -19.51
N THR A 74 -7.75 0.51 -20.52
CA THR A 74 -8.99 -0.29 -20.56
C THR A 74 -8.69 -1.76 -20.78
N ARG A 75 -7.80 -2.10 -21.73
CA ARG A 75 -7.40 -3.47 -22.03
C ARG A 75 -6.69 -4.15 -20.85
N TYR A 76 -5.92 -3.39 -20.08
CA TYR A 76 -5.19 -3.90 -18.93
C TYR A 76 -6.06 -4.20 -17.69
N LYS A 77 -7.38 -4.07 -17.81
CA LYS A 77 -8.34 -4.61 -16.83
C LYS A 77 -8.51 -6.14 -16.95
N GLU A 78 -8.16 -6.71 -18.10
CA GLU A 78 -8.21 -8.15 -18.33
C GLU A 78 -7.02 -8.83 -17.64
N ILE A 79 -7.30 -9.93 -16.95
CA ILE A 79 -6.30 -10.77 -16.29
C ILE A 79 -5.76 -11.78 -17.31
N THR A 80 -4.47 -12.08 -17.21
CA THR A 80 -3.76 -13.06 -18.03
C THR A 80 -3.20 -14.19 -17.17
N ASP A 81 -2.67 -15.23 -17.79
CA ASP A 81 -1.98 -16.31 -17.09
C ASP A 81 -0.55 -15.94 -16.66
N ASP A 82 -0.02 -14.80 -17.10
CA ASP A 82 1.32 -14.29 -16.75
C ASP A 82 1.24 -13.37 -15.53
N LYS A 83 1.80 -13.81 -14.40
CA LYS A 83 1.82 -13.04 -13.15
C LYS A 83 2.55 -11.70 -13.32
N THR A 84 3.71 -11.67 -13.98
CA THR A 84 4.48 -10.44 -14.20
C THR A 84 3.70 -9.44 -15.06
N GLU A 85 2.96 -9.93 -16.05
CA GLU A 85 2.09 -9.10 -16.88
C GLU A 85 0.94 -8.51 -16.04
N ASN A 86 0.28 -9.31 -15.21
CA ASN A 86 -0.83 -8.83 -14.36
C ASN A 86 -0.36 -7.77 -13.36
N VAL A 87 0.80 -7.98 -12.73
CA VAL A 87 1.43 -7.01 -11.82
C VAL A 87 1.75 -5.71 -12.56
N PHE A 88 2.32 -5.81 -13.76
CA PHE A 88 2.61 -4.64 -14.59
C PHE A 88 1.32 -3.89 -14.95
N ARG A 89 0.25 -4.58 -15.35
CA ARG A 89 -1.06 -4.00 -15.68
C ARG A 89 -1.70 -3.33 -14.48
N TYR A 90 -1.63 -3.96 -13.31
CA TYR A 90 -2.09 -3.37 -12.04
C TYR A 90 -1.36 -2.05 -11.76
N PHE A 91 -0.02 -2.06 -11.77
CA PHE A 91 0.79 -0.87 -11.54
C PHE A 91 0.51 0.25 -12.55
N TYR A 92 0.47 -0.10 -13.84
CA TYR A 92 0.17 0.85 -14.92
C TYR A 92 -1.18 1.53 -14.72
N ARG A 93 -2.20 0.77 -14.38
CA ARG A 93 -3.54 1.31 -14.12
C ARG A 93 -3.56 2.22 -12.90
N ASN A 94 -2.97 1.83 -11.80
CA ASN A 94 -2.91 2.66 -10.59
C ASN A 94 -2.19 3.98 -10.85
N MET A 95 -1.07 3.96 -11.56
CA MET A 95 -0.32 5.18 -11.89
C MET A 95 -1.05 6.13 -12.86
N LEU A 96 -1.98 5.62 -13.66
CA LEU A 96 -2.76 6.39 -14.64
C LEU A 96 -4.20 6.64 -14.23
N SER A 97 -4.62 6.21 -13.06
CA SER A 97 -5.97 6.44 -12.56
C SER A 97 -6.08 7.73 -11.74
N PHE A 98 -7.32 8.14 -11.55
CA PHE A 98 -7.64 9.18 -10.58
C PHE A 98 -7.47 8.58 -9.16
N ASN A 99 -6.79 9.28 -8.28
CA ASN A 99 -6.47 8.83 -6.92
C ASN A 99 -5.70 7.49 -6.79
N GLY A 100 -5.20 6.91 -7.88
CA GLY A 100 -4.46 5.65 -7.81
C GLY A 100 -5.33 4.40 -7.62
N ASP A 101 -6.63 4.47 -7.91
CA ASP A 101 -7.59 3.39 -7.68
C ASP A 101 -7.66 2.33 -8.80
N GLY A 102 -6.96 2.54 -9.91
CA GLY A 102 -6.97 1.66 -11.09
C GLY A 102 -8.32 1.58 -11.83
N LYS A 103 -9.36 2.32 -11.41
CA LYS A 103 -10.74 2.21 -11.94
C LYS A 103 -10.98 3.15 -13.12
N SER A 104 -10.56 4.41 -13.01
CA SER A 104 -10.86 5.47 -13.97
C SER A 104 -9.59 6.12 -14.53
N TYR A 105 -9.42 6.07 -15.85
CA TYR A 105 -8.28 6.70 -16.51
C TYR A 105 -8.25 8.22 -16.27
N SER A 106 -7.19 8.70 -15.65
CA SER A 106 -6.99 10.13 -15.38
C SER A 106 -6.20 10.79 -16.52
N TYR A 107 -6.84 11.71 -17.21
CA TYR A 107 -6.16 12.61 -18.15
C TYR A 107 -5.92 13.96 -17.48
N SER A 108 -4.65 14.38 -17.40
CA SER A 108 -4.31 15.73 -17.03
C SER A 108 -3.52 16.39 -18.15
N SER A 109 -4.08 17.47 -18.73
CA SER A 109 -3.39 18.29 -19.74
C SER A 109 -2.09 18.92 -19.22
N ARG A 110 -1.93 19.01 -17.90
CA ARG A 110 -0.73 19.54 -17.22
C ARG A 110 0.38 18.49 -17.02
N ARG A 111 0.09 17.19 -17.21
CA ARG A 111 1.11 16.15 -17.12
C ARG A 111 1.74 15.92 -18.49
N ASN A 112 3.02 16.22 -18.63
CA ASN A 112 3.79 15.84 -19.81
C ASN A 112 3.81 14.29 -19.92
N LYS A 113 3.41 13.74 -21.06
CA LYS A 113 3.25 12.30 -21.31
C LYS A 113 4.56 11.51 -21.10
N SER A 114 5.71 12.09 -21.49
CA SER A 114 7.03 11.48 -21.26
C SER A 114 7.38 11.37 -19.78
N THR A 115 6.95 12.35 -18.98
CA THR A 115 7.18 12.38 -17.53
C THR A 115 6.46 11.27 -16.78
N THR A 116 5.34 10.73 -17.31
CA THR A 116 4.58 9.69 -16.61
C THR A 116 5.32 8.35 -16.62
N ILE A 117 5.84 7.90 -17.76
CA ILE A 117 6.61 6.65 -17.86
C ILE A 117 7.92 6.78 -17.07
N THR A 118 8.59 7.92 -17.15
CA THR A 118 9.80 8.20 -16.35
C THR A 118 9.51 8.09 -14.85
N ARG A 119 8.43 8.69 -14.38
CA ARG A 119 8.02 8.59 -12.96
C ARG A 119 7.66 7.17 -12.55
N MET A 120 7.06 6.38 -13.44
CA MET A 120 6.79 4.96 -13.17
C MET A 120 8.09 4.19 -12.94
N LYS A 121 9.11 4.42 -13.77
CA LYS A 121 10.43 3.80 -13.61
C LYS A 121 11.10 4.23 -12.30
N GLU A 122 11.12 5.54 -12.03
CA GLU A 122 11.65 6.09 -10.79
C GLU A 122 10.96 5.51 -9.54
N ALA A 123 9.63 5.35 -9.61
CA ALA A 123 8.86 4.76 -8.51
C ALA A 123 9.23 3.29 -8.29
N ILE A 124 9.42 2.50 -9.36
CA ILE A 124 9.87 1.10 -9.26
C ILE A 124 11.28 1.03 -8.68
N ASP A 125 12.20 1.87 -9.14
CA ASP A 125 13.59 1.87 -8.66
C ASP A 125 13.66 2.25 -7.18
N THR A 126 12.93 3.28 -6.77
CA THR A 126 12.84 3.71 -5.36
C THR A 126 12.25 2.60 -4.51
N CYS A 127 11.11 2.04 -4.94
CA CYS A 127 10.43 0.95 -4.27
C CYS A 127 11.38 -0.26 -4.10
N TYR A 128 12.03 -0.71 -5.18
CA TYR A 128 12.94 -1.86 -5.17
C TYR A 128 14.07 -1.72 -4.14
N ASN A 129 14.64 -0.54 -4.01
CA ASN A 129 15.75 -0.32 -3.08
C ASN A 129 15.31 -0.43 -1.62
N ASP A 130 14.09 -0.01 -1.32
CA ASP A 130 13.53 -0.01 0.03
C ASP A 130 12.98 -1.39 0.44
N ILE A 131 12.18 -2.02 -0.43
CA ILE A 131 11.48 -3.28 -0.12
C ILE A 131 12.39 -4.48 0.10
N LYS A 132 13.67 -4.39 -0.28
CA LYS A 132 14.66 -5.46 0.00
C LYS A 132 14.78 -5.78 1.48
N SER A 133 14.57 -4.78 2.32
CA SER A 133 14.66 -4.90 3.78
C SER A 133 13.31 -5.14 4.45
N TRP A 134 12.19 -5.15 3.70
CA TRP A 134 10.88 -5.33 4.27
C TRP A 134 10.54 -6.81 4.48
N THR A 135 9.80 -7.07 5.54
CA THR A 135 8.96 -8.26 5.63
C THR A 135 7.61 -7.92 4.99
N ILE A 136 7.18 -8.71 4.02
CA ILE A 136 5.92 -8.54 3.33
C ILE A 136 4.98 -9.66 3.77
N GLU A 137 3.83 -9.28 4.29
CA GLU A 137 2.80 -10.18 4.79
C GLU A 137 1.48 -9.96 4.03
N ARG A 138 0.63 -10.97 4.07
CA ARG A 138 -0.75 -10.92 3.59
C ARG A 138 -1.64 -11.61 4.61
N LEU A 139 -1.80 -10.97 5.76
CA LEU A 139 -2.50 -11.50 6.92
C LEU A 139 -3.71 -10.64 7.28
N ASP A 140 -4.70 -11.28 7.89
CA ASP A 140 -5.71 -10.55 8.63
C ASP A 140 -5.04 -9.68 9.72
N PHE A 141 -5.57 -8.48 9.95
CA PHE A 141 -4.97 -7.53 10.88
C PHE A 141 -4.84 -8.10 12.30
N ARG A 142 -5.77 -8.99 12.71
CA ARG A 142 -5.76 -9.63 14.03
C ARG A 142 -4.53 -10.53 14.20
N ASP A 143 -4.25 -11.32 13.16
CA ASP A 143 -3.11 -12.24 13.17
C ASP A 143 -1.80 -11.46 13.06
N LEU A 144 -1.79 -10.42 12.25
CA LEU A 144 -0.62 -9.54 12.10
C LEU A 144 -0.28 -8.84 13.41
N ILE A 145 -1.26 -8.19 14.06
CA ILE A 145 -1.03 -7.47 15.33
C ILE A 145 -0.52 -8.43 16.40
N ARG A 146 -1.17 -9.60 16.58
CA ARG A 146 -0.71 -10.61 17.57
C ARG A 146 0.71 -11.11 17.29
N ARG A 147 1.06 -11.28 16.01
CA ARG A 147 2.37 -11.80 15.59
C ARG A 147 3.50 -10.84 15.87
N TYR A 148 3.27 -9.55 15.66
CA TYR A 148 4.32 -8.54 15.70
C TYR A 148 4.26 -7.62 16.93
N ASP A 149 3.33 -7.89 17.87
CA ASP A 149 3.25 -7.09 19.08
C ASP A 149 4.46 -7.30 20.00
N SER A 150 5.11 -6.20 20.29
CA SER A 150 6.21 -6.12 21.24
C SER A 150 6.38 -4.68 21.73
N GLU A 151 7.10 -4.50 22.83
CA GLU A 151 7.43 -3.16 23.33
C GLU A 151 8.22 -2.30 22.30
N GLY A 152 8.91 -2.94 21.34
CA GLY A 152 9.69 -2.28 20.28
C GLY A 152 8.88 -1.89 19.04
N THR A 153 7.61 -2.25 18.97
CA THR A 153 6.76 -2.13 17.78
C THR A 153 5.90 -0.87 17.80
N PHE A 154 5.78 -0.26 16.64
CA PHE A 154 4.80 0.80 16.32
C PHE A 154 3.92 0.31 15.18
N PHE A 155 2.61 0.24 15.42
CA PHE A 155 1.62 -0.11 14.42
C PHE A 155 1.04 1.17 13.80
N TYR A 156 1.07 1.27 12.48
CA TYR A 156 0.30 2.24 11.73
C TYR A 156 -0.91 1.55 11.11
N LEU A 157 -2.09 2.07 11.39
CA LEU A 157 -3.36 1.54 10.90
C LEU A 157 -4.10 2.65 10.14
N ASP A 158 -4.35 2.40 8.85
CA ASP A 158 -5.18 3.24 7.96
C ASP A 158 -6.22 2.33 7.29
N PRO A 159 -7.17 1.79 8.09
CA PRO A 159 -8.15 0.83 7.60
C PRO A 159 -9.09 1.48 6.58
N PRO A 160 -9.79 0.66 5.76
CA PRO A 160 -10.91 1.13 4.98
C PRO A 160 -11.85 1.97 5.85
N TYR A 161 -12.31 3.10 5.34
CA TYR A 161 -13.14 4.00 6.13
C TYR A 161 -14.52 3.40 6.42
N HIS A 162 -14.97 3.54 7.66
CA HIS A 162 -16.27 3.06 8.10
C HIS A 162 -17.39 3.68 7.26
N ASN A 163 -18.38 2.88 6.87
CA ASN A 163 -19.55 3.26 6.06
C ASN A 163 -19.27 3.81 4.64
N ILE A 164 -18.06 3.72 4.10
CA ILE A 164 -17.75 4.08 2.72
C ILE A 164 -17.71 2.82 1.86
N LYS A 165 -18.83 2.52 1.19
CA LYS A 165 -18.99 1.31 0.38
C LYS A 165 -18.39 1.47 -1.02
N GLY A 166 -17.79 0.36 -1.54
CA GLY A 166 -17.32 0.25 -2.93
C GLY A 166 -16.02 1.01 -3.23
N LEU A 167 -15.39 1.63 -2.25
CA LEU A 167 -14.10 2.29 -2.40
C LEU A 167 -12.96 1.27 -2.31
N TYR A 168 -13.09 0.32 -1.41
CA TYR A 168 -12.08 -0.71 -1.12
C TYR A 168 -12.52 -2.08 -1.61
N GLU A 169 -11.58 -2.95 -1.93
CA GLU A 169 -11.84 -4.34 -2.29
C GLU A 169 -12.26 -5.17 -1.06
N TYR A 170 -11.65 -4.87 0.08
CA TYR A 170 -11.95 -5.46 1.38
C TYR A 170 -12.53 -4.38 2.29
N GLU A 171 -13.77 -4.56 2.69
CA GLU A 171 -14.46 -3.67 3.63
C GLU A 171 -14.43 -4.30 5.02
N LEU A 172 -14.28 -3.47 6.04
CA LEU A 172 -14.40 -3.92 7.43
C LEU A 172 -15.83 -3.76 7.92
N THR A 173 -16.29 -4.71 8.71
CA THR A 173 -17.58 -4.67 9.40
C THR A 173 -17.46 -3.92 10.72
N ASP A 174 -18.59 -3.53 11.32
CA ASP A 174 -18.62 -2.95 12.67
C ASP A 174 -17.92 -3.84 13.68
N GLN A 175 -18.11 -5.16 13.56
CA GLN A 175 -17.46 -6.13 14.44
C GLN A 175 -15.92 -6.12 14.27
N ASP A 176 -15.41 -5.92 13.05
CA ASP A 176 -13.97 -5.82 12.81
C ASP A 176 -13.37 -4.59 13.50
N TYR A 177 -14.07 -3.45 13.51
CA TYR A 177 -13.62 -2.25 14.22
C TYR A 177 -13.64 -2.44 15.74
N ILE A 178 -14.67 -3.11 16.30
CA ILE A 178 -14.75 -3.44 17.72
C ILE A 178 -13.57 -4.35 18.12
N GLU A 179 -13.30 -5.37 17.33
CA GLU A 179 -12.19 -6.28 17.58
C GLU A 179 -10.83 -5.62 17.42
N MET A 180 -10.69 -4.71 16.44
CA MET A 180 -9.47 -3.91 16.24
C MET A 180 -9.21 -3.06 17.50
N LYS A 181 -10.22 -2.36 18.00
CA LYS A 181 -10.10 -1.57 19.20
C LYS A 181 -9.68 -2.43 20.39
N ALA A 182 -10.36 -3.55 20.63
CA ALA A 182 -10.03 -4.46 21.74
C ALA A 182 -8.58 -4.96 21.66
N LEU A 183 -8.09 -5.30 20.47
CA LEU A 183 -6.69 -5.69 20.27
C LEU A 183 -5.73 -4.54 20.57
N LEU A 184 -6.03 -3.34 20.10
CA LEU A 184 -5.17 -2.16 20.27
C LEU A 184 -5.09 -1.72 21.74
N ASP A 185 -6.12 -1.99 22.54
CA ASP A 185 -6.13 -1.70 23.99
C ASP A 185 -5.19 -2.66 24.76
N GLU A 186 -4.85 -3.82 24.21
CA GLU A 186 -4.05 -4.87 24.86
C GLU A 186 -2.58 -4.93 24.40
N ILE A 187 -2.20 -4.22 23.32
CA ILE A 187 -0.84 -4.32 22.76
C ILE A 187 0.23 -3.76 23.71
N LYS A 188 1.42 -4.34 23.65
CA LYS A 188 2.63 -3.85 24.34
C LYS A 188 3.31 -2.71 23.60
N GLY A 189 3.10 -2.66 22.29
CA GLY A 189 3.63 -1.64 21.39
C GLY A 189 2.94 -0.30 21.53
N LYS A 190 3.12 0.53 20.50
CA LYS A 190 2.35 1.76 20.32
C LYS A 190 1.65 1.71 18.96
N TYR A 191 0.59 2.47 18.82
CA TYR A 191 -0.10 2.57 17.53
C TYR A 191 -0.49 4.00 17.19
N LEU A 192 -0.76 4.19 15.90
CA LEU A 192 -1.45 5.34 15.34
C LEU A 192 -2.55 4.82 14.42
N LEU A 193 -3.79 5.11 14.77
CA LEU A 193 -4.97 4.78 13.97
C LEU A 193 -5.45 6.03 13.24
N ASN A 194 -5.50 5.97 11.91
CA ASN A 194 -6.11 6.97 11.05
C ASN A 194 -7.47 6.45 10.58
N ILE A 195 -8.55 7.10 10.97
CA ILE A 195 -9.92 6.67 10.67
C ILE A 195 -10.79 7.89 10.43
N ASN A 196 -11.84 7.74 9.59
CA ASN A 196 -12.83 8.79 9.43
C ASN A 196 -13.67 8.94 10.70
N GLU A 197 -14.08 10.17 10.97
CA GLU A 197 -14.97 10.47 12.08
C GLU A 197 -16.42 10.17 11.68
N ASP A 198 -17.08 9.26 12.40
CA ASP A 198 -18.52 9.04 12.34
C ASP A 198 -19.08 8.70 13.74
N GLU A 199 -20.41 8.51 13.86
CA GLU A 199 -21.05 8.25 15.15
C GLU A 199 -20.60 6.93 15.81
N PHE A 200 -20.23 5.94 14.99
CA PHE A 200 -19.79 4.63 15.48
C PHE A 200 -18.36 4.67 16.05
N VAL A 201 -17.49 5.50 15.46
CA VAL A 201 -16.07 5.60 15.82
C VAL A 201 -15.84 6.51 17.03
N ARG A 202 -16.80 7.35 17.41
CA ARG A 202 -16.75 8.18 18.63
C ARG A 202 -17.02 7.37 19.89
#